data_46707d1af046359541b1bfd68218b410
#
_entry.id   46707d1af046359541b1bfd68218b410
#
_cell.length_a   1.000
_cell.length_b   1.000
_cell.length_c   1.000
_cell.angle_alpha   90.00
_cell.angle_beta   90.00
_cell.angle_gamma   90.00
#
_symmetry.space_group_name_H-M   'P 1'
#
loop_
_entity.id
_entity.type
_entity.pdbx_description
1 polymer ?
#
loop_
_entity_poly.entity_id
_entity_poly.type
_entity_poly.pdbx_seq_one_letter_code
_entity_poly.pdbx_strand_id
1 'polypeptide(L)'
;SVLSDNITFALNQTSGSRVLYAWYLDRAGNISTAATLEMHTPSVSKVTTDNVSGFYNEGKTLSFVVEFDHPVNVDNASGNPKLKLETGNDNQSGQFGDYISGNGSHQLTFEYRVRDGDDTSAQPGEKLRYSGSGALQLNDSRIYYQEDNASIALPDHASQYSFSKETVLKLDTIPPKGISLHIKGGIIDGYSTSDEDVVTLSASDNFGINAYLLSDQGDLAPKSDNGSWVGITPSDNYSDNVSFVHLA
;
A
#
# COMPACT_ATOMS: atom_id res chain seq x y z
N SER A 1 -22.06 22.08 -51.03
CA SER A 1 -20.88 22.38 -50.19
C SER A 1 -20.96 21.53 -48.96
N VAL A 2 -19.95 20.75 -48.72
CA VAL A 2 -19.78 20.04 -47.43
C VAL A 2 -19.36 21.14 -46.44
N LEU A 3 -20.16 21.39 -45.40
CA LEU A 3 -19.76 22.24 -44.28
C LEU A 3 -18.69 21.43 -43.50
N SER A 4 -17.46 21.88 -43.57
CA SER A 4 -16.31 21.25 -42.87
C SER A 4 -15.84 22.08 -41.67
N ASP A 5 -16.74 22.85 -41.08
CA ASP A 5 -16.39 23.67 -39.93
C ASP A 5 -16.34 22.81 -38.67
N ASN A 6 -15.20 22.83 -37.97
CA ASN A 6 -15.06 22.24 -36.66
C ASN A 6 -15.88 23.03 -35.64
N ILE A 7 -16.89 22.41 -35.06
CA ILE A 7 -17.71 23.00 -34.00
C ILE A 7 -17.11 22.53 -32.67
N THR A 8 -16.66 23.51 -31.86
CA THR A 8 -16.19 23.22 -30.50
C THR A 8 -17.32 23.54 -29.52
N PHE A 9 -17.71 22.57 -28.71
CA PHE A 9 -18.58 22.82 -27.57
C PHE A 9 -18.06 22.12 -26.33
N ALA A 10 -18.30 22.75 -25.17
CA ALA A 10 -17.83 22.21 -23.90
C ALA A 10 -18.80 21.12 -23.41
N LEU A 11 -18.27 19.91 -23.18
CA LEU A 11 -18.96 18.88 -22.45
C LEU A 11 -18.70 19.07 -20.95
N ASN A 12 -19.73 18.96 -20.12
CA ASN A 12 -19.53 18.84 -18.68
C ASN A 12 -18.70 17.58 -18.41
N GLN A 13 -17.53 17.75 -17.80
CA GLN A 13 -16.62 16.64 -17.47
C GLN A 13 -17.20 15.83 -16.31
N THR A 14 -17.97 14.81 -16.62
CA THR A 14 -18.36 13.74 -15.69
C THR A 14 -17.85 12.43 -16.27
N SER A 15 -17.29 11.55 -15.44
CA SER A 15 -16.93 10.19 -15.84
C SER A 15 -18.16 9.40 -16.31
N GLY A 16 -17.94 8.34 -17.10
CA GLY A 16 -18.98 7.45 -17.59
C GLY A 16 -19.36 7.65 -19.04
N SER A 17 -20.35 6.87 -19.50
CA SER A 17 -20.85 6.88 -20.87
C SER A 17 -21.79 8.05 -21.11
N ARG A 18 -21.69 8.65 -22.29
CA ARG A 18 -22.55 9.71 -22.78
C ARG A 18 -22.90 9.49 -24.23
N VAL A 19 -24.05 10.00 -24.62
CA VAL A 19 -24.47 10.02 -26.03
C VAL A 19 -24.63 11.47 -26.47
N LEU A 20 -23.86 11.83 -27.47
CA LEU A 20 -24.05 13.12 -28.17
C LEU A 20 -25.05 12.93 -29.29
N TYR A 21 -25.97 13.86 -29.40
CA TYR A 21 -26.97 13.86 -30.43
C TYR A 21 -26.80 15.10 -31.35
N ALA A 22 -26.93 14.90 -32.65
CA ALA A 22 -26.95 15.98 -33.62
C ALA A 22 -28.19 15.87 -34.51
N TRP A 23 -28.85 17.00 -34.76
CA TRP A 23 -29.95 17.12 -35.69
C TRP A 23 -29.63 18.21 -36.70
N TYR A 24 -30.23 18.09 -37.88
CA TYR A 24 -30.12 19.07 -38.94
C TYR A 24 -31.49 19.63 -39.24
N LEU A 25 -31.54 20.93 -39.52
CA LEU A 25 -32.74 21.67 -39.96
C LEU A 25 -32.53 22.10 -41.41
N ASP A 26 -33.48 21.78 -42.28
CA ASP A 26 -33.48 22.28 -43.65
C ASP A 26 -34.09 23.68 -43.76
N ARG A 27 -34.03 24.28 -44.96
CA ARG A 27 -34.60 25.62 -45.20
C ARG A 27 -36.14 25.69 -45.14
N ALA A 28 -36.81 24.54 -45.25
CA ALA A 28 -38.27 24.45 -45.16
C ALA A 28 -38.74 24.23 -43.70
N GLY A 29 -37.79 24.07 -42.76
CA GLY A 29 -38.07 23.81 -41.33
C GLY A 29 -38.22 22.33 -40.97
N ASN A 30 -37.84 21.38 -41.85
CA ASN A 30 -37.87 19.95 -41.52
C ASN A 30 -36.64 19.57 -40.70
N ILE A 31 -36.86 18.78 -39.66
CA ILE A 31 -35.81 18.28 -38.76
C ILE A 31 -35.44 16.85 -39.14
N SER A 32 -34.16 16.55 -39.23
CA SER A 32 -33.64 15.19 -39.49
C SER A 32 -33.91 14.26 -38.33
N THR A 33 -33.72 12.97 -38.54
CA THR A 33 -33.43 12.02 -37.44
C THR A 33 -32.13 12.38 -36.75
N ALA A 34 -31.98 12.01 -35.47
CA ALA A 34 -30.75 12.26 -34.73
C ALA A 34 -29.60 11.37 -35.25
N ALA A 35 -28.44 12.00 -35.49
CA ALA A 35 -27.17 11.26 -35.48
C ALA A 35 -26.67 11.14 -34.03
N THR A 36 -26.14 10.00 -33.67
CA THR A 36 -25.67 9.72 -32.30
C THR A 36 -24.19 9.37 -32.29
N LEU A 37 -23.47 9.83 -31.25
CA LEU A 37 -22.11 9.46 -30.97
C LEU A 37 -22.02 9.09 -29.49
N GLU A 38 -21.65 7.84 -29.22
CA GLU A 38 -21.35 7.41 -27.84
C GLU A 38 -19.91 7.76 -27.48
N MET A 39 -19.74 8.33 -26.31
CA MET A 39 -18.44 8.68 -25.73
C MET A 39 -18.36 8.12 -24.33
N HIS A 40 -17.19 7.62 -23.95
CA HIS A 40 -16.93 7.09 -22.63
C HIS A 40 -15.67 7.71 -22.06
N THR A 41 -15.75 8.27 -20.84
CA THR A 41 -14.61 8.72 -20.07
C THR A 41 -14.34 7.68 -18.99
N PRO A 42 -13.30 6.81 -19.14
CA PRO A 42 -12.98 5.82 -18.14
C PRO A 42 -12.75 6.43 -16.77
N SER A 43 -13.13 5.69 -15.75
CA SER A 43 -12.90 6.06 -14.34
C SER A 43 -12.45 4.88 -13.51
N VAL A 44 -11.74 5.18 -12.42
CA VAL A 44 -11.32 4.13 -11.48
C VAL A 44 -12.55 3.58 -10.76
N SER A 45 -12.75 2.26 -10.84
CA SER A 45 -13.83 1.53 -10.20
C SER A 45 -13.43 1.01 -8.82
N LYS A 46 -12.21 0.49 -8.68
CA LYS A 46 -11.68 -0.01 -7.40
C LYS A 46 -10.16 -0.08 -7.38
N VAL A 47 -9.61 -0.22 -6.17
CA VAL A 47 -8.18 -0.53 -5.94
C VAL A 47 -8.09 -1.80 -5.10
N THR A 48 -7.38 -2.81 -5.59
CA THR A 48 -7.25 -4.12 -4.96
C THR A 48 -5.79 -4.48 -4.68
N THR A 49 -5.57 -5.54 -3.93
CA THR A 49 -4.26 -6.15 -3.70
C THR A 49 -4.43 -7.66 -3.53
N ASP A 50 -3.47 -8.43 -4.04
CA ASP A 50 -3.37 -9.87 -3.82
C ASP A 50 -2.49 -10.20 -2.60
N ASN A 51 -1.91 -9.19 -1.95
CA ASN A 51 -1.17 -9.38 -0.72
C ASN A 51 -2.09 -9.82 0.41
N VAL A 52 -1.66 -10.79 1.20
CA VAL A 52 -2.43 -11.26 2.36
C VAL A 52 -2.30 -10.28 3.54
N SER A 53 -3.31 -10.23 4.41
CA SER A 53 -3.22 -9.46 5.65
C SER A 53 -2.07 -9.96 6.52
N GLY A 54 -1.26 -9.04 7.07
CA GLY A 54 -0.10 -9.39 7.88
C GLY A 54 0.91 -8.26 8.00
N PHE A 55 2.07 -8.59 8.58
CA PHE A 55 3.19 -7.68 8.78
C PHE A 55 4.20 -7.79 7.63
N TYR A 56 4.71 -6.66 7.21
CA TYR A 56 5.68 -6.53 6.13
C TYR A 56 6.85 -5.68 6.59
N ASN A 57 8.03 -6.29 6.66
CA ASN A 57 9.28 -5.63 6.99
C ASN A 57 10.01 -5.11 5.74
N GLU A 58 11.14 -4.45 5.95
CA GLU A 58 11.96 -3.89 4.89
C GLU A 58 12.27 -4.92 3.78
N GLY A 59 12.23 -4.44 2.53
CA GLY A 59 12.57 -5.21 1.34
C GLY A 59 11.44 -6.05 0.76
N LYS A 60 10.31 -6.21 1.47
CA LYS A 60 9.12 -6.87 0.92
C LYS A 60 8.47 -6.01 -0.16
N THR A 61 7.96 -6.66 -1.21
CA THR A 61 7.23 -6.00 -2.29
C THR A 61 5.73 -6.23 -2.12
N LEU A 62 4.97 -5.14 -2.23
CA LEU A 62 3.52 -5.12 -2.21
C LEU A 62 2.99 -4.73 -3.58
N SER A 63 2.00 -5.44 -4.08
CA SER A 63 1.38 -5.21 -5.38
C SER A 63 -0.04 -4.69 -5.22
N PHE A 64 -0.39 -3.66 -6.01
CA PHE A 64 -1.70 -3.02 -6.02
C PHE A 64 -2.22 -2.95 -7.44
N VAL A 65 -3.51 -3.19 -7.61
CA VAL A 65 -4.18 -3.10 -8.91
C VAL A 65 -5.21 -1.97 -8.86
N VAL A 66 -5.04 -0.97 -9.71
CA VAL A 66 -6.03 0.08 -9.96
C VAL A 66 -6.88 -0.36 -11.14
N GLU A 67 -8.15 -0.63 -10.88
CA GLU A 67 -9.09 -1.13 -11.89
C GLU A 67 -9.98 0.00 -12.41
N PHE A 68 -10.09 0.08 -13.72
CA PHE A 68 -10.95 1.03 -14.44
C PHE A 68 -12.21 0.33 -14.96
N ASP A 69 -13.28 1.08 -15.13
CA ASP A 69 -14.54 0.61 -15.72
C ASP A 69 -14.42 0.30 -17.22
N HIS A 70 -13.36 0.82 -17.90
CA HIS A 70 -13.00 0.54 -19.28
C HIS A 70 -11.50 0.34 -19.45
N PRO A 71 -11.05 -0.37 -20.52
CA PRO A 71 -9.62 -0.46 -20.82
C PRO A 71 -9.01 0.93 -21.00
N VAL A 72 -7.82 1.14 -20.47
CA VAL A 72 -7.09 2.40 -20.59
C VAL A 72 -5.71 2.18 -21.16
N ASN A 73 -5.23 3.16 -21.93
CA ASN A 73 -3.85 3.22 -22.39
C ASN A 73 -3.02 4.08 -21.45
N VAL A 74 -1.75 3.75 -21.31
CA VAL A 74 -0.77 4.53 -20.56
C VAL A 74 0.30 5.00 -21.52
N ASP A 75 0.39 6.33 -21.70
CA ASP A 75 1.56 6.95 -22.35
C ASP A 75 2.54 7.37 -21.24
N ASN A 76 3.64 6.65 -21.20
CA ASN A 76 4.69 6.84 -20.21
C ASN A 76 6.04 7.28 -20.82
N ALA A 77 6.03 7.87 -22.01
CA ALA A 77 7.24 8.33 -22.69
C ALA A 77 7.98 9.44 -21.92
N SER A 78 7.26 10.27 -21.17
CA SER A 78 7.84 11.39 -20.40
C SER A 78 7.90 11.15 -18.89
N GLY A 79 7.17 10.14 -18.37
CA GLY A 79 7.13 9.80 -16.96
C GLY A 79 6.22 8.61 -16.71
N ASN A 80 6.23 8.06 -15.51
CA ASN A 80 5.38 6.92 -15.16
C ASN A 80 4.33 7.32 -14.13
N PRO A 81 3.09 6.81 -14.23
CA PRO A 81 2.11 6.99 -13.17
C PRO A 81 2.62 6.38 -11.86
N LYS A 82 2.20 6.95 -10.73
CA LYS A 82 2.59 6.51 -9.40
C LYS A 82 1.38 6.46 -8.48
N LEU A 83 1.38 5.50 -7.56
CA LEU A 83 0.35 5.37 -6.53
C LEU A 83 0.92 5.80 -5.17
N LYS A 84 0.46 6.95 -4.65
CA LYS A 84 0.91 7.47 -3.36
C LYS A 84 0.30 6.69 -2.21
N LEU A 85 1.16 6.20 -1.29
CA LEU A 85 0.81 5.39 -0.13
C LEU A 85 1.11 6.13 1.18
N GLU A 86 0.33 5.87 2.22
CA GLU A 86 0.56 6.33 3.59
C GLU A 86 1.30 5.24 4.35
N THR A 87 2.62 5.25 4.29
CA THR A 87 3.49 4.24 4.89
C THR A 87 3.92 4.58 6.32
N GLY A 88 3.55 5.77 6.82
CA GLY A 88 4.00 6.29 8.12
C GLY A 88 5.40 6.90 8.10
N ASN A 89 6.11 6.83 7.00
CA ASN A 89 7.44 7.43 6.84
C ASN A 89 7.34 8.85 6.26
N ASP A 90 7.12 9.83 7.12
CA ASP A 90 6.92 11.24 6.74
C ASP A 90 8.20 11.92 6.24
N ASN A 91 9.37 11.33 6.50
CA ASN A 91 10.68 11.92 6.14
C ASN A 91 11.10 11.62 4.71
N GLN A 92 10.40 10.77 3.99
CA GLN A 92 10.70 10.38 2.63
C GLN A 92 9.77 11.11 1.64
N SER A 93 10.33 11.99 0.82
CA SER A 93 9.64 12.54 -0.34
C SER A 93 9.36 11.42 -1.34
N GLY A 94 8.23 10.71 -1.20
CA GLY A 94 7.84 9.70 -2.18
C GLY A 94 7.68 8.30 -1.64
N GLN A 95 6.60 8.09 -0.93
CA GLN A 95 6.05 6.77 -0.61
C GLN A 95 5.14 6.36 -1.77
N PHE A 96 5.75 6.01 -2.89
CA PHE A 96 5.01 5.73 -4.12
C PHE A 96 5.24 4.29 -4.58
N GLY A 97 4.12 3.61 -4.89
CA GLY A 97 4.15 2.44 -5.75
C GLY A 97 4.40 2.85 -7.20
N ASP A 98 5.33 2.19 -7.85
CA ASP A 98 5.69 2.43 -9.24
C ASP A 98 4.79 1.62 -10.18
N TYR A 99 4.40 2.21 -11.30
CA TYR A 99 3.64 1.53 -12.35
C TYR A 99 4.50 0.42 -12.99
N ILE A 100 3.95 -0.78 -13.09
CA ILE A 100 4.63 -1.95 -13.60
C ILE A 100 4.04 -2.42 -14.94
N SER A 101 2.70 -2.49 -15.03
CA SER A 101 2.05 -3.10 -16.20
C SER A 101 0.57 -2.76 -16.31
N GLY A 102 -0.07 -3.20 -17.39
CA GLY A 102 -1.51 -3.11 -17.61
C GLY A 102 -1.92 -2.17 -18.72
N ASN A 103 -0.98 -1.61 -19.49
CA ASN A 103 -1.30 -0.77 -20.66
C ASN A 103 -2.27 -1.49 -21.60
N GLY A 104 -3.34 -0.80 -22.03
CA GLY A 104 -4.38 -1.34 -22.92
C GLY A 104 -5.37 -2.26 -22.21
N SER A 105 -5.42 -2.30 -20.89
CA SER A 105 -6.31 -3.14 -20.10
C SER A 105 -7.16 -2.36 -19.10
N HIS A 106 -8.08 -3.07 -18.42
CA HIS A 106 -8.86 -2.52 -17.31
C HIS A 106 -8.04 -2.35 -16.03
N GLN A 107 -6.86 -2.95 -15.91
CA GLN A 107 -6.12 -3.08 -14.68
C GLN A 107 -4.70 -2.57 -14.84
N LEU A 108 -4.35 -1.56 -14.06
CA LEU A 108 -3.00 -1.04 -13.96
C LEU A 108 -2.36 -1.54 -12.67
N THR A 109 -1.22 -2.21 -12.77
CA THR A 109 -0.48 -2.77 -11.63
C THR A 109 0.60 -1.81 -11.16
N PHE A 110 0.65 -1.63 -9.84
CA PHE A 110 1.66 -0.83 -9.15
C PHE A 110 2.35 -1.68 -8.10
N GLU A 111 3.66 -1.51 -7.92
CA GLU A 111 4.43 -2.18 -6.89
C GLU A 111 5.11 -1.18 -5.97
N TYR A 112 5.06 -1.48 -4.68
CA TYR A 112 5.77 -0.77 -3.64
C TYR A 112 6.71 -1.70 -2.90
N ARG A 113 7.98 -1.33 -2.81
CA ARG A 113 8.95 -2.03 -1.98
C ARG A 113 9.05 -1.32 -0.64
N VAL A 114 8.76 -2.04 0.45
CA VAL A 114 8.86 -1.55 1.83
C VAL A 114 10.30 -1.09 2.12
N ARG A 115 10.44 0.11 2.66
CA ARG A 115 11.72 0.79 2.89
C ARG A 115 11.96 0.96 4.38
N ASP A 116 13.22 1.11 4.75
CA ASP A 116 13.60 1.50 6.11
C ASP A 116 12.85 2.76 6.56
N GLY A 117 12.29 2.73 7.76
CA GLY A 117 11.48 3.79 8.34
C GLY A 117 9.98 3.71 8.00
N ASP A 118 9.53 2.78 7.15
CA ASP A 118 8.10 2.54 6.94
C ASP A 118 7.48 1.90 8.20
N ASP A 119 6.48 2.58 8.76
CA ASP A 119 5.83 2.15 10.00
C ASP A 119 4.39 2.65 10.06
N THR A 120 3.45 1.73 9.99
CA THR A 120 2.02 2.08 10.02
C THR A 120 1.41 2.10 11.42
N SER A 121 2.18 1.94 12.50
CA SER A 121 1.67 1.89 13.89
C SER A 121 0.90 3.17 14.28
N ALA A 122 1.35 4.34 13.80
CA ALA A 122 0.69 5.62 14.03
C ALA A 122 -0.40 5.95 12.99
N GLN A 123 -0.58 5.13 11.95
CA GLN A 123 -1.59 5.35 10.93
C GLN A 123 -2.98 4.92 11.42
N PRO A 124 -4.08 5.54 10.95
CA PRO A 124 -5.42 5.12 11.32
C PRO A 124 -5.69 3.64 11.03
N GLY A 125 -5.99 2.88 12.10
CA GLY A 125 -6.17 1.42 12.04
C GLY A 125 -4.87 0.64 11.85
N GLU A 126 -3.71 1.29 12.09
CA GLU A 126 -2.36 0.70 12.02
C GLU A 126 -2.11 -0.07 10.71
N LYS A 127 -2.57 0.49 9.59
CA LYS A 127 -2.49 -0.19 8.29
C LYS A 127 -2.16 0.73 7.15
N LEU A 128 -1.55 0.14 6.13
CA LEU A 128 -1.26 0.79 4.86
C LEU A 128 -2.56 1.12 4.11
N ARG A 129 -2.59 2.30 3.49
CA ARG A 129 -3.62 2.76 2.56
C ARG A 129 -3.02 3.74 1.56
N TYR A 130 -3.74 4.06 0.50
CA TYR A 130 -3.36 5.17 -0.38
C TYR A 130 -3.81 6.52 0.21
N SER A 131 -3.16 7.62 -0.17
CA SER A 131 -3.29 8.94 0.47
C SER A 131 -4.59 9.71 0.10
N GLY A 132 -5.65 9.02 -0.33
CA GLY A 132 -6.93 9.61 -0.70
C GLY A 132 -7.21 9.58 -2.20
N SER A 133 -8.27 10.28 -2.65
CA SER A 133 -8.74 10.21 -4.04
C SER A 133 -7.72 10.69 -5.08
N GLY A 134 -6.80 11.57 -4.71
CA GLY A 134 -5.71 12.06 -5.57
C GLY A 134 -4.42 11.25 -5.49
N ALA A 135 -4.44 10.05 -4.92
CA ALA A 135 -3.23 9.26 -4.73
C ALA A 135 -2.65 8.69 -6.04
N LEU A 136 -3.46 8.45 -7.05
CA LEU A 136 -2.96 8.12 -8.38
C LEU A 136 -2.46 9.39 -9.07
N GLN A 137 -1.16 9.48 -9.29
CA GLN A 137 -0.48 10.63 -9.87
C GLN A 137 0.08 10.29 -11.24
N LEU A 138 -0.13 11.14 -12.22
CA LEU A 138 0.33 10.92 -13.60
C LEU A 138 1.84 11.06 -13.75
N ASN A 139 2.47 11.99 -13.02
CA ASN A 139 3.92 12.20 -13.05
C ASN A 139 4.47 12.28 -14.50
N ASP A 140 3.96 13.26 -15.26
CA ASP A 140 4.25 13.52 -16.68
C ASP A 140 3.85 12.39 -17.65
N SER A 141 3.09 11.41 -17.19
CA SER A 141 2.45 10.39 -18.02
C SER A 141 1.01 10.76 -18.34
N ARG A 142 0.37 9.96 -19.18
CA ARG A 142 -1.06 10.08 -19.51
C ARG A 142 -1.74 8.72 -19.38
N ILE A 143 -2.92 8.71 -18.75
CA ILE A 143 -3.84 7.57 -18.74
C ILE A 143 -5.07 8.00 -19.54
N TYR A 144 -5.42 7.25 -20.59
CA TYR A 144 -6.41 7.70 -21.55
C TYR A 144 -7.12 6.52 -22.26
N TYR A 145 -8.27 6.83 -22.85
CA TYR A 145 -8.98 5.94 -23.76
C TYR A 145 -9.32 6.74 -25.02
N GLN A 146 -8.97 6.21 -26.21
CA GLN A 146 -9.03 6.96 -27.47
C GLN A 146 -8.26 8.29 -27.33
N GLU A 147 -8.93 9.44 -27.48
CA GLU A 147 -8.33 10.78 -27.35
C GLU A 147 -8.58 11.43 -25.97
N ASP A 148 -9.42 10.82 -25.11
CA ASP A 148 -9.86 11.41 -23.86
C ASP A 148 -9.06 10.90 -22.66
N ASN A 149 -8.69 11.81 -21.76
CA ASN A 149 -8.06 11.44 -20.48
C ASN A 149 -9.04 10.70 -19.60
N ALA A 150 -8.58 9.62 -18.97
CA ALA A 150 -9.34 8.92 -17.95
C ALA A 150 -9.45 9.76 -16.65
N SER A 151 -10.55 9.60 -15.94
CA SER A 151 -10.67 10.09 -14.56
C SER A 151 -9.88 9.19 -13.63
N ILE A 152 -8.87 9.75 -12.96
CA ILE A 152 -7.93 9.01 -12.10
C ILE A 152 -8.23 9.15 -10.61
N ALA A 153 -9.38 9.74 -10.26
CA ALA A 153 -9.78 9.85 -8.86
C ALA A 153 -10.05 8.46 -8.27
N LEU A 154 -9.33 8.11 -7.22
CA LEU A 154 -9.51 6.84 -6.53
C LEU A 154 -10.76 6.87 -5.63
N PRO A 155 -11.39 5.70 -5.35
CA PRO A 155 -12.42 5.58 -4.34
C PRO A 155 -11.94 6.03 -2.96
N ASP A 156 -12.86 6.35 -2.05
CA ASP A 156 -12.51 6.59 -0.66
C ASP A 156 -11.85 5.34 -0.06
N HIS A 157 -10.76 5.50 0.69
CA HIS A 157 -10.00 4.40 1.28
C HIS A 157 -10.80 3.60 2.32
N ALA A 158 -11.90 4.15 2.87
CA ALA A 158 -12.81 3.44 3.76
C ALA A 158 -13.94 2.69 3.02
N SER A 159 -14.06 2.86 1.70
CA SER A 159 -15.08 2.19 0.90
C SER A 159 -14.74 0.73 0.61
N GLN A 160 -15.77 -0.06 0.26
CA GLN A 160 -15.61 -1.45 -0.19
C GLN A 160 -14.81 -1.59 -1.51
N TYR A 161 -14.54 -0.48 -2.19
CA TYR A 161 -13.77 -0.44 -3.44
C TYR A 161 -12.28 -0.15 -3.21
N SER A 162 -11.84 -0.09 -1.95
CA SER A 162 -10.44 0.09 -1.56
C SER A 162 -9.86 -1.18 -0.95
N PHE A 163 -8.64 -1.57 -1.33
CA PHE A 163 -7.94 -2.71 -0.74
C PHE A 163 -7.86 -2.60 0.79
N SER A 164 -7.67 -1.40 1.32
CA SER A 164 -7.49 -1.18 2.76
C SER A 164 -8.76 -1.39 3.59
N LYS A 165 -9.91 -1.63 2.96
CA LYS A 165 -11.14 -1.99 3.66
C LYS A 165 -11.11 -3.43 4.14
N GLU A 166 -10.64 -4.35 3.32
CA GLU A 166 -10.70 -5.80 3.57
C GLU A 166 -9.33 -6.39 3.92
N THR A 167 -8.24 -5.79 3.41
CA THR A 167 -6.89 -6.28 3.62
C THR A 167 -6.14 -5.37 4.59
N VAL A 168 -5.58 -5.97 5.64
CA VAL A 168 -4.81 -5.26 6.66
C VAL A 168 -3.32 -5.52 6.42
N LEU A 169 -2.67 -4.60 5.71
CA LEU A 169 -1.22 -4.62 5.47
C LEU A 169 -0.57 -3.71 6.50
N LYS A 170 0.23 -4.26 7.42
CA LYS A 170 0.97 -3.53 8.43
C LYS A 170 2.44 -3.45 8.03
N LEU A 171 2.96 -2.23 7.92
CA LEU A 171 4.39 -2.02 7.69
C LEU A 171 5.07 -1.81 9.02
N ASP A 172 6.14 -2.59 9.24
CA ASP A 172 6.94 -2.53 10.44
C ASP A 172 8.40 -2.79 10.07
N THR A 173 9.20 -1.75 10.12
CA THR A 173 10.63 -1.81 9.85
C THR A 173 11.47 -1.41 11.05
N ILE A 174 10.81 -1.16 12.19
CA ILE A 174 11.45 -0.72 13.41
C ILE A 174 11.75 -1.96 14.29
N PRO A 175 13.02 -2.25 14.55
CA PRO A 175 13.35 -3.40 15.40
C PRO A 175 13.01 -3.11 16.87
N PRO A 176 12.79 -4.18 17.68
CA PRO A 176 12.63 -4.07 19.11
C PRO A 176 13.73 -3.26 19.78
N LYS A 177 13.37 -2.48 20.80
CA LYS A 177 14.27 -1.62 21.57
C LYS A 177 14.11 -1.84 23.06
N GLY A 178 14.97 -1.16 23.86
CA GLY A 178 14.93 -1.27 25.32
C GLY A 178 15.25 -2.68 25.80
N ILE A 179 16.09 -3.40 25.05
CA ILE A 179 16.42 -4.79 25.33
C ILE A 179 17.25 -4.87 26.62
N SER A 180 16.80 -5.70 27.55
CA SER A 180 17.58 -6.00 28.75
C SER A 180 17.53 -7.49 29.10
N LEU A 181 18.61 -7.95 29.72
CA LEU A 181 18.81 -9.29 30.24
C LEU A 181 19.44 -9.17 31.62
N HIS A 182 18.76 -9.65 32.65
CA HIS A 182 19.24 -9.63 34.04
C HIS A 182 19.11 -10.99 34.67
N ILE A 183 20.17 -11.46 35.33
CA ILE A 183 20.10 -12.65 36.17
C ILE A 183 19.47 -12.28 37.52
N LYS A 184 18.47 -13.04 37.95
CA LYS A 184 17.84 -12.87 39.27
C LYS A 184 18.88 -13.11 40.37
N GLY A 185 18.99 -12.17 41.30
CA GLY A 185 20.02 -12.23 42.36
C GLY A 185 21.34 -11.54 42.01
N GLY A 186 21.55 -11.19 40.74
CA GLY A 186 22.74 -10.49 40.25
C GLY A 186 23.95 -11.39 39.99
N ILE A 187 25.07 -10.75 39.63
CA ILE A 187 26.36 -11.42 39.38
C ILE A 187 27.40 -10.77 40.32
N ILE A 188 28.14 -11.60 41.08
CA ILE A 188 29.30 -11.17 41.85
C ILE A 188 30.50 -11.94 41.35
N ASP A 189 31.59 -11.24 40.99
CA ASP A 189 32.84 -11.84 40.49
C ASP A 189 32.66 -12.82 39.31
N GLY A 190 31.65 -12.59 38.47
CA GLY A 190 31.33 -13.42 37.30
C GLY A 190 30.43 -14.62 37.61
N TYR A 191 30.01 -14.81 38.87
CA TYR A 191 29.15 -15.93 39.28
C TYR A 191 27.73 -15.44 39.61
N SER A 192 26.72 -16.24 39.27
CA SER A 192 25.33 -16.01 39.72
C SER A 192 25.29 -16.16 41.26
N THR A 193 24.59 -15.22 41.93
CA THR A 193 24.33 -15.27 43.37
C THR A 193 23.00 -15.93 43.71
N SER A 194 22.29 -16.45 42.71
CA SER A 194 21.00 -17.14 42.88
C SER A 194 21.16 -18.64 42.68
N ASP A 195 20.45 -19.40 43.49
CA ASP A 195 20.30 -20.85 43.33
C ASP A 195 19.29 -21.19 42.22
N GLU A 196 18.61 -20.21 41.67
CA GLU A 196 17.65 -20.34 40.58
C GLU A 196 18.25 -19.80 39.28
N ASP A 197 18.32 -20.64 38.26
CA ASP A 197 18.74 -20.26 36.91
C ASP A 197 17.60 -19.50 36.18
N VAL A 198 17.35 -18.29 36.66
CA VAL A 198 16.28 -17.44 36.18
C VAL A 198 16.87 -16.13 35.65
N VAL A 199 16.51 -15.79 34.42
CA VAL A 199 16.81 -14.48 33.82
C VAL A 199 15.52 -13.68 33.61
N THR A 200 15.58 -12.38 33.88
CA THR A 200 14.53 -11.44 33.51
C THR A 200 14.88 -10.88 32.14
N LEU A 201 13.97 -11.04 31.18
CA LEU A 201 14.06 -10.47 29.88
C LEU A 201 13.11 -9.27 29.76
N SER A 202 13.53 -8.21 29.08
CA SER A 202 12.60 -7.14 28.69
C SER A 202 12.96 -6.58 27.31
N ALA A 203 11.93 -6.15 26.60
CA ALA A 203 12.03 -5.44 25.33
C ALA A 203 10.73 -4.67 25.07
N SER A 204 10.77 -3.67 24.19
CA SER A 204 9.58 -2.96 23.73
C SER A 204 9.59 -2.82 22.21
N ASP A 205 8.39 -2.82 21.63
CA ASP A 205 8.18 -2.64 20.19
C ASP A 205 6.81 -2.04 19.92
N ASN A 206 6.68 -1.26 18.85
CA ASN A 206 5.46 -0.56 18.49
C ASN A 206 4.34 -1.46 17.97
N PHE A 207 4.67 -2.67 17.49
CA PHE A 207 3.70 -3.69 17.08
C PHE A 207 3.76 -4.96 17.94
N GLY A 208 4.62 -4.95 18.94
CA GLY A 208 4.72 -5.98 19.98
C GLY A 208 5.77 -7.05 19.72
N ILE A 209 6.35 -7.50 20.82
CA ILE A 209 7.28 -8.64 20.86
C ILE A 209 6.47 -9.92 20.81
N ASN A 210 6.78 -10.84 19.90
CA ASN A 210 6.07 -12.11 19.74
C ASN A 210 6.93 -13.35 20.03
N ALA A 211 8.25 -13.18 20.19
CA ALA A 211 9.17 -14.27 20.50
C ALA A 211 10.47 -13.74 21.11
N TYR A 212 11.17 -14.57 21.84
CA TYR A 212 12.55 -14.36 22.27
C TYR A 212 13.42 -15.56 21.93
N LEU A 213 14.74 -15.37 21.94
CA LEU A 213 15.72 -16.45 21.85
C LEU A 213 16.85 -16.14 22.83
N LEU A 214 17.20 -17.14 23.67
CA LEU A 214 18.38 -17.13 24.51
C LEU A 214 19.42 -18.09 23.92
N SER A 215 20.65 -17.66 23.84
CA SER A 215 21.75 -18.46 23.29
C SER A 215 23.07 -18.10 23.98
N ASP A 216 23.91 -19.11 24.19
CA ASP A 216 25.30 -19.00 24.61
C ASP A 216 26.28 -19.15 23.42
N GLN A 217 25.74 -19.25 22.17
CA GLN A 217 26.48 -19.58 20.97
C GLN A 217 26.95 -18.37 20.15
N GLY A 218 27.16 -17.23 20.80
CA GLY A 218 27.73 -16.03 20.19
C GLY A 218 26.74 -14.91 19.96
N ASP A 219 27.22 -13.81 19.35
CA ASP A 219 26.55 -12.51 19.21
C ASP A 219 25.91 -12.28 17.84
N LEU A 220 25.97 -13.26 16.93
CA LEU A 220 25.34 -13.14 15.62
C LEU A 220 23.83 -13.29 15.75
N ALA A 221 23.10 -12.26 15.26
CA ALA A 221 21.65 -12.30 15.23
C ALA A 221 21.13 -13.53 14.47
N PRO A 222 20.28 -14.36 15.11
CA PRO A 222 19.71 -15.52 14.44
C PRO A 222 18.76 -15.08 13.34
N LYS A 223 18.57 -15.93 12.31
CA LYS A 223 17.55 -15.68 11.30
C LYS A 223 16.16 -15.77 11.90
N SER A 224 15.21 -15.01 11.36
CA SER A 224 13.81 -15.01 11.81
C SER A 224 13.11 -16.37 11.67
N ASP A 225 13.59 -17.24 10.78
CA ASP A 225 13.09 -18.62 10.57
C ASP A 225 13.84 -19.68 11.40
N ASN A 226 14.71 -19.28 12.35
CA ASN A 226 15.38 -20.21 13.25
C ASN A 226 14.34 -20.88 14.17
N GLY A 227 14.32 -22.20 14.19
CA GLY A 227 13.39 -22.99 15.00
C GLY A 227 13.58 -22.91 16.52
N SER A 228 14.60 -22.19 16.99
CA SER A 228 14.89 -22.00 18.43
C SER A 228 14.17 -20.79 19.05
N TRP A 229 13.42 -20.01 18.27
CA TRP A 229 12.60 -18.93 18.81
C TRP A 229 11.50 -19.46 19.73
N VAL A 230 11.38 -18.91 20.93
CA VAL A 230 10.33 -19.21 21.90
C VAL A 230 9.21 -18.20 21.71
N GLY A 231 8.05 -18.65 21.20
CA GLY A 231 6.88 -17.83 21.00
C GLY A 231 6.24 -17.40 22.32
N ILE A 232 5.79 -16.15 22.37
CA ILE A 232 5.06 -15.55 23.50
C ILE A 232 3.76 -14.90 23.02
N THR A 233 2.88 -14.56 23.94
CA THR A 233 1.73 -13.69 23.60
C THR A 233 2.26 -12.31 23.25
N PRO A 234 1.94 -11.76 22.07
CA PRO A 234 2.44 -10.46 21.64
C PRO A 234 2.17 -9.35 22.66
N SER A 235 3.19 -8.54 22.94
CA SER A 235 3.12 -7.43 23.90
C SER A 235 4.03 -6.28 23.48
N ASP A 236 3.53 -5.05 23.48
CA ASP A 236 4.30 -3.85 23.13
C ASP A 236 5.42 -3.58 24.15
N ASN A 237 5.25 -4.06 25.39
CA ASN A 237 6.24 -3.99 26.44
C ASN A 237 6.32 -5.36 27.11
N TYR A 238 7.25 -6.18 26.61
CA TYR A 238 7.50 -7.51 27.19
C TYR A 238 8.44 -7.41 28.38
N SER A 239 8.09 -8.07 29.49
CA SER A 239 8.96 -8.31 30.63
C SER A 239 8.55 -9.59 31.32
N ASP A 240 9.44 -10.57 31.39
CA ASP A 240 9.14 -11.85 31.99
C ASP A 240 10.41 -12.51 32.57
N ASN A 241 10.20 -13.45 33.51
CA ASN A 241 11.22 -14.29 34.08
C ASN A 241 11.25 -15.63 33.35
N VAL A 242 12.41 -15.96 32.81
CA VAL A 242 12.62 -17.20 32.05
C VAL A 242 13.65 -18.06 32.76
N SER A 243 13.27 -19.30 33.03
CA SER A 243 14.22 -20.27 33.58
C SER A 243 15.09 -20.88 32.47
N PHE A 244 16.37 -21.06 32.74
CA PHE A 244 17.28 -21.76 31.86
C PHE A 244 18.00 -22.88 32.60
N VAL A 245 18.45 -23.90 31.88
CA VAL A 245 19.13 -25.04 32.45
C VAL A 245 20.59 -25.03 32.03
N HIS A 246 21.50 -25.08 32.98
CA HIS A 246 22.90 -25.38 32.70
C HIS A 246 23.00 -26.82 32.24
N LEU A 247 23.41 -27.04 31.00
CA LEU A 247 23.86 -28.37 30.56
C LEU A 247 25.29 -28.54 31.07
N ALA A 248 25.46 -29.48 31.97
CA ALA A 248 26.77 -29.84 32.56
C ALA A 248 27.72 -30.45 31.50
#